data_f7a40f46d4e33538e2a3f54d47fd57f9
#
_entry.id   f7a40f46d4e33538e2a3f54d47fd57f9
#
_cell.length_a   1.000
_cell.length_b   1.000
_cell.length_c   1.000
_cell.angle_alpha   90.00
_cell.angle_beta   90.00
_cell.angle_gamma   90.00
#
_symmetry.space_group_name_H-M   'P 1'
#
loop_
_entity.id
_entity.type
_entity.pdbx_description
1 polymer ?
#
loop_
_entity_poly.entity_id
_entity_poly.type
_entity_poly.pdbx_seq_one_letter_code
_entity_poly.pdbx_strand_id
1 'polypeptide(L)'
;VHSTERGSESFGVMLRFFRERAGLTQERLGNHVKYSKSQVAMVERGERPPKGQLVVIADDVLSAQGALLLLAEKEFKNNGLRPWTEDYLAEEQKAVSILSYQNHVIPGLLQTEAYARAVYNCNYCPALDDDEIEARVAARLARRQLFQRKPLPVLSFIVEQSALTRPLGGEPVLKEQLHHMLDIGRLRHVQIQVMPHNRETHASLMGPMILLETAERSQVAYIEGHKGGYFVSEQPDLGNLMGKYGILRAQALAPENSAKLIEKAAREL
;
A
#
# COMPACT_ATOMS: atom_id res chain seq x y z
N VAL A 1 6.15 16.28 4.81
CA VAL A 1 5.66 17.16 5.89
C VAL A 1 4.50 18.02 5.40
N HIS A 2 4.46 18.45 4.11
CA HIS A 2 3.49 19.46 3.64
C HIS A 2 2.09 18.97 3.25
N SER A 3 1.86 17.67 2.98
CA SER A 3 0.53 17.22 2.56
C SER A 3 -0.42 16.91 3.73
N THR A 4 0.12 16.45 4.86
CA THR A 4 -0.66 16.20 6.09
C THR A 4 -1.07 17.51 6.78
N GLU A 5 -0.21 18.54 6.68
CA GLU A 5 -0.50 19.89 7.19
C GLU A 5 -1.62 20.57 6.39
N ARG A 6 -1.66 20.45 5.06
CA ARG A 6 -2.71 21.05 4.22
C ARG A 6 -4.10 20.44 4.45
N GLY A 7 -4.18 19.11 4.61
CA GLY A 7 -5.44 18.47 4.91
C GLY A 7 -6.01 18.88 6.27
N SER A 8 -5.16 18.99 7.28
CA SER A 8 -5.55 19.47 8.60
C SER A 8 -5.99 20.93 8.61
N GLU A 9 -5.41 21.77 7.76
CA GLU A 9 -5.76 23.18 7.60
C GLU A 9 -7.17 23.36 7.03
N SER A 10 -7.56 22.62 5.98
CA SER A 10 -8.89 22.73 5.38
C SER A 10 -9.99 22.34 6.36
N PHE A 11 -9.80 21.22 7.08
CA PHE A 11 -10.74 20.82 8.14
C PHE A 11 -10.83 21.87 9.24
N GLY A 12 -9.69 22.40 9.68
CA GLY A 12 -9.63 23.44 10.72
C GLY A 12 -10.40 24.71 10.33
N VAL A 13 -10.22 25.17 9.09
CA VAL A 13 -10.93 26.33 8.54
C VAL A 13 -12.44 26.08 8.49
N MET A 14 -12.88 24.89 8.08
CA MET A 14 -14.31 24.55 8.03
C MET A 14 -14.92 24.38 9.42
N LEU A 15 -14.18 23.78 10.36
CA LEU A 15 -14.63 23.68 11.75
C LEU A 15 -14.84 25.07 12.36
N ARG A 16 -13.88 25.97 12.14
CA ARG A 16 -13.98 27.36 12.57
C ARG A 16 -15.17 28.07 11.95
N PHE A 17 -15.37 27.93 10.64
CA PHE A 17 -16.49 28.54 9.91
C PHE A 17 -17.84 28.12 10.52
N PHE A 18 -18.07 26.83 10.71
CA PHE A 18 -19.33 26.34 11.29
C PHE A 18 -19.51 26.75 12.74
N ARG A 19 -18.42 26.78 13.53
CA ARG A 19 -18.45 27.26 14.92
C ARG A 19 -18.85 28.73 15.00
N GLU A 20 -18.24 29.58 14.18
CA GLU A 20 -18.53 31.02 14.16
C GLU A 20 -19.96 31.27 13.65
N ARG A 21 -20.40 30.55 12.63
CA ARG A 21 -21.77 30.57 12.13
C ARG A 21 -22.80 30.17 13.21
N ALA A 22 -22.47 29.21 14.05
CA ALA A 22 -23.30 28.79 15.20
C ALA A 22 -23.20 29.75 16.40
N GLY A 23 -22.40 30.83 16.32
CA GLY A 23 -22.22 31.79 17.43
C GLY A 23 -21.49 31.20 18.63
N LEU A 24 -20.77 30.10 18.47
CA LEU A 24 -20.07 29.45 19.58
C LEU A 24 -18.63 29.96 19.72
N THR A 25 -18.19 30.12 20.97
CA THR A 25 -16.76 30.29 21.27
C THR A 25 -16.02 28.95 21.21
N GLN A 26 -14.69 28.97 21.05
CA GLN A 26 -13.86 27.75 21.13
C GLN A 26 -14.04 26.99 22.44
N GLU A 27 -14.22 27.70 23.55
CA GLU A 27 -14.46 27.12 24.85
C GLU A 27 -15.83 26.40 24.92
N ARG A 28 -16.90 27.01 24.39
CA ARG A 28 -18.23 26.40 24.33
C ARG A 28 -18.24 25.17 23.44
N LEU A 29 -17.62 25.23 22.27
CA LEU A 29 -17.46 24.05 21.44
C LEU A 29 -16.64 22.97 22.16
N GLY A 30 -15.54 23.36 22.83
CA GLY A 30 -14.72 22.46 23.62
C GLY A 30 -15.52 21.68 24.67
N ASN A 31 -16.44 22.35 25.37
CA ASN A 31 -17.31 21.70 26.37
C ASN A 31 -18.21 20.62 25.75
N HIS A 32 -18.72 20.84 24.52
CA HIS A 32 -19.52 19.83 23.80
C HIS A 32 -18.69 18.64 23.37
N VAL A 33 -17.50 18.89 22.79
CA VAL A 33 -16.65 17.84 22.22
C VAL A 33 -15.64 17.25 23.22
N LYS A 34 -15.70 17.67 24.50
CA LYS A 34 -14.78 17.29 25.57
C LYS A 34 -13.31 17.63 25.30
N TYR A 35 -13.10 18.81 24.70
CA TYR A 35 -11.78 19.38 24.43
C TYR A 35 -11.59 20.67 25.22
N SER A 36 -10.34 20.99 25.56
CA SER A 36 -10.02 22.33 26.07
C SER A 36 -10.09 23.37 24.94
N LYS A 37 -10.26 24.65 25.31
CA LYS A 37 -10.21 25.77 24.36
C LYS A 37 -8.95 25.72 23.48
N SER A 38 -7.78 25.45 24.08
CA SER A 38 -6.52 25.36 23.34
C SER A 38 -6.50 24.18 22.36
N GLN A 39 -7.09 23.05 22.70
CA GLN A 39 -7.19 21.92 21.79
C GLN A 39 -8.10 22.21 20.58
N VAL A 40 -9.24 22.88 20.80
CA VAL A 40 -10.08 23.35 19.70
C VAL A 40 -9.33 24.31 18.80
N ALA A 41 -8.62 25.28 19.39
CA ALA A 41 -7.81 26.25 18.65
C ALA A 41 -6.71 25.58 17.81
N MET A 42 -6.04 24.53 18.33
CA MET A 42 -5.04 23.77 17.57
C MET A 42 -5.65 23.00 16.39
N VAL A 43 -6.86 22.44 16.56
CA VAL A 43 -7.57 21.79 15.47
C VAL A 43 -7.98 22.79 14.40
N GLU A 44 -8.50 23.95 14.79
CA GLU A 44 -8.91 25.03 13.87
C GLU A 44 -7.73 25.63 13.08
N ARG A 45 -6.50 25.60 13.63
CA ARG A 45 -5.29 26.06 12.91
C ARG A 45 -4.62 24.94 12.11
N GLY A 46 -5.19 23.73 12.10
CA GLY A 46 -4.58 22.58 11.41
C GLY A 46 -3.31 22.04 12.08
N GLU A 47 -2.99 22.47 13.29
CA GLU A 47 -1.82 22.02 14.06
C GLU A 47 -2.02 20.64 14.69
N ARG A 48 -3.27 20.20 14.78
CA ARG A 48 -3.65 18.92 15.36
C ARG A 48 -4.84 18.32 14.63
N PRO A 49 -4.80 17.03 14.26
CA PRO A 49 -5.98 16.37 13.73
C PRO A 49 -7.04 16.17 14.82
N PRO A 50 -8.34 16.19 14.47
CA PRO A 50 -9.40 15.85 15.40
C PRO A 50 -9.26 14.37 15.84
N LYS A 51 -9.56 14.08 17.11
CA LYS A 51 -9.50 12.71 17.65
C LYS A 51 -10.83 12.33 18.29
N GLY A 52 -11.08 11.04 18.41
CA GLY A 52 -12.28 10.50 19.05
C GLY A 52 -13.57 10.96 18.36
N GLN A 53 -14.57 11.33 19.13
CA GLN A 53 -15.88 11.74 18.66
C GLN A 53 -16.02 13.22 18.30
N LEU A 54 -14.91 13.99 18.29
CA LEU A 54 -14.96 15.43 18.02
C LEU A 54 -15.75 15.75 16.75
N VAL A 55 -15.43 15.05 15.66
CA VAL A 55 -16.02 15.35 14.34
C VAL A 55 -17.54 15.09 14.35
N VAL A 56 -17.96 13.96 14.91
CA VAL A 56 -19.37 13.56 14.98
C VAL A 56 -20.17 14.56 15.82
N ILE A 57 -19.66 14.89 17.01
CA ILE A 57 -20.33 15.81 17.93
C ILE A 57 -20.31 17.24 17.36
N ALA A 58 -19.20 17.67 16.76
CA ALA A 58 -19.13 18.98 16.15
C ALA A 58 -20.07 19.13 14.95
N ASP A 59 -20.17 18.11 14.10
CA ASP A 59 -21.09 18.13 12.96
C ASP A 59 -22.54 18.32 13.40
N ASP A 60 -22.96 17.61 14.45
CA ASP A 60 -24.31 17.69 15.04
C ASP A 60 -24.53 19.05 15.72
N VAL A 61 -23.69 19.43 16.68
CA VAL A 61 -23.82 20.67 17.47
C VAL A 61 -23.75 21.92 16.62
N LEU A 62 -22.95 21.91 15.56
CA LEU A 62 -22.78 23.03 14.64
C LEU A 62 -23.74 22.99 13.46
N SER A 63 -24.62 22.01 13.39
CA SER A 63 -25.58 21.79 12.29
C SER A 63 -24.87 21.82 10.92
N ALA A 64 -23.72 21.11 10.83
CA ALA A 64 -22.91 21.05 9.63
C ALA A 64 -23.46 20.06 8.58
N GLN A 65 -24.55 19.33 8.90
CA GLN A 65 -25.28 18.44 7.98
C GLN A 65 -24.40 17.41 7.26
N GLY A 66 -23.41 16.86 7.94
CA GLY A 66 -22.49 15.89 7.38
C GLY A 66 -21.25 16.47 6.71
N ALA A 67 -21.15 17.79 6.58
CA ALA A 67 -20.04 18.44 5.90
C ALA A 67 -18.69 18.22 6.62
N LEU A 68 -18.69 18.29 7.96
CA LEU A 68 -17.48 18.03 8.75
C LEU A 68 -17.14 16.53 8.75
N LEU A 69 -18.13 15.67 8.76
CA LEU A 69 -17.95 14.21 8.65
C LEU A 69 -17.31 13.85 7.30
N LEU A 70 -17.87 14.35 6.19
CA LEU A 70 -17.37 14.09 4.85
C LEU A 70 -15.94 14.61 4.66
N LEU A 71 -15.66 15.81 5.17
CA LEU A 71 -14.33 16.41 5.08
C LEU A 71 -13.31 15.64 5.95
N ALA A 72 -13.70 15.26 7.17
CA ALA A 72 -12.87 14.46 8.04
C ALA A 72 -12.61 13.06 7.45
N GLU A 73 -13.60 12.44 6.86
CA GLU A 73 -13.46 11.19 6.14
C GLU A 73 -12.43 11.30 5.01
N LYS A 74 -12.48 12.38 4.26
CA LYS A 74 -11.55 12.63 3.16
C LYS A 74 -10.12 12.95 3.63
N GLU A 75 -9.98 13.69 4.73
CA GLU A 75 -8.67 14.21 5.18
C GLU A 75 -8.01 13.38 6.28
N PHE A 76 -8.80 12.70 7.13
CA PHE A 76 -8.31 11.96 8.31
C PHE A 76 -8.69 10.48 8.32
N LYS A 77 -9.02 9.88 7.17
CA LYS A 77 -9.15 8.42 7.03
C LYS A 77 -7.81 7.73 7.30
N ASN A 78 -7.35 7.83 8.57
CA ASN A 78 -6.12 7.22 9.04
C ASN A 78 -6.32 6.64 10.44
N ASN A 79 -6.99 5.50 10.53
CA ASN A 79 -6.96 4.67 11.73
C ASN A 79 -5.88 3.60 11.57
N GLY A 80 -4.62 3.97 11.86
CA GLY A 80 -3.54 2.99 12.09
C GLY A 80 -3.08 2.14 10.92
N LEU A 81 -3.94 1.81 9.99
CA LEU A 81 -3.59 1.27 8.68
C LEU A 81 -3.44 2.44 7.71
N ARG A 82 -2.39 2.44 6.93
CA ARG A 82 -2.13 3.50 5.97
C ARG A 82 -3.25 3.48 4.92
N PRO A 83 -4.04 4.55 4.72
CA PRO A 83 -5.26 4.54 3.88
C PRO A 83 -5.04 3.97 2.50
N TRP A 84 -3.89 4.29 1.89
CA TRP A 84 -3.50 3.77 0.59
C TRP A 84 -3.31 2.25 0.54
N THR A 85 -3.02 1.60 1.68
CA THR A 85 -2.90 0.14 1.73
C THR A 85 -4.27 -0.50 1.67
N GLU A 86 -5.28 0.04 2.35
CA GLU A 86 -6.66 -0.46 2.31
C GLU A 86 -7.26 -0.26 0.92
N ASP A 87 -7.10 0.93 0.35
CA ASP A 87 -7.56 1.22 -1.00
C ASP A 87 -6.88 0.30 -2.03
N TYR A 88 -5.55 0.09 -1.91
CA TYR A 88 -4.82 -0.84 -2.75
C TYR A 88 -5.34 -2.28 -2.60
N LEU A 89 -5.55 -2.76 -1.38
CA LEU A 89 -6.04 -4.13 -1.12
C LEU A 89 -7.45 -4.32 -1.67
N ALA A 90 -8.30 -3.30 -1.57
CA ALA A 90 -9.64 -3.33 -2.15
C ALA A 90 -9.62 -3.44 -3.68
N GLU A 91 -8.74 -2.70 -4.35
CA GLU A 91 -8.56 -2.78 -5.80
C GLU A 91 -7.87 -4.07 -6.23
N GLU A 92 -6.85 -4.53 -5.49
CA GLU A 92 -6.19 -5.83 -5.74
C GLU A 92 -7.18 -6.99 -5.70
N GLN A 93 -8.10 -7.00 -4.72
CA GLN A 93 -9.11 -8.06 -4.60
C GLN A 93 -10.08 -8.11 -5.78
N LYS A 94 -10.35 -6.99 -6.44
CA LYS A 94 -11.26 -6.90 -7.59
C LYS A 94 -10.55 -7.09 -8.92
N ALA A 95 -9.22 -6.90 -8.95
CA ALA A 95 -8.43 -6.88 -10.18
C ALA A 95 -8.56 -8.17 -10.97
N VAL A 96 -8.77 -8.07 -12.27
CA VAL A 96 -8.74 -9.19 -13.21
C VAL A 96 -7.34 -9.43 -13.76
N SER A 97 -6.45 -8.46 -13.63
CA SER A 97 -5.04 -8.56 -13.97
C SER A 97 -4.20 -7.79 -12.96
N ILE A 98 -3.09 -8.39 -12.53
CA ILE A 98 -2.09 -7.78 -11.63
C ILE A 98 -0.71 -7.99 -12.26
N LEU A 99 -0.07 -6.88 -12.61
CA LEU A 99 1.27 -6.86 -13.18
C LEU A 99 2.18 -6.14 -12.17
N SER A 100 3.07 -6.88 -11.51
CA SER A 100 3.89 -6.37 -10.41
C SER A 100 5.38 -6.44 -10.77
N TYR A 101 6.10 -5.33 -10.59
CA TYR A 101 7.54 -5.27 -10.57
C TYR A 101 8.02 -4.90 -9.17
N GLN A 102 8.93 -5.73 -8.61
CA GLN A 102 9.51 -5.54 -7.28
C GLN A 102 11.03 -5.67 -7.31
N ASN A 103 11.72 -4.74 -6.63
CA ASN A 103 13.18 -4.63 -6.72
C ASN A 103 13.93 -4.93 -5.39
N HIS A 104 13.29 -4.84 -4.24
CA HIS A 104 13.97 -5.01 -2.95
C HIS A 104 13.62 -6.31 -2.22
N VAL A 105 12.38 -6.74 -2.35
CA VAL A 105 11.83 -7.92 -1.67
C VAL A 105 10.96 -8.72 -2.64
N ILE A 106 10.71 -9.96 -2.31
CA ILE A 106 9.75 -10.78 -3.06
C ILE A 106 8.36 -10.17 -2.92
N PRO A 107 7.56 -10.09 -4.02
CA PRO A 107 6.21 -9.55 -4.00
C PRO A 107 5.34 -10.15 -2.89
N GLY A 108 4.56 -9.31 -2.19
CA GLY A 108 3.79 -9.72 -1.02
C GLY A 108 2.85 -10.90 -1.26
N LEU A 109 2.25 -11.02 -2.46
CA LEU A 109 1.41 -12.16 -2.83
C LEU A 109 2.18 -13.48 -2.90
N LEU A 110 3.47 -13.44 -3.21
CA LEU A 110 4.34 -14.62 -3.33
C LEU A 110 5.05 -14.98 -2.02
N GLN A 111 4.90 -14.20 -0.93
CA GLN A 111 5.66 -14.43 0.30
C GLN A 111 5.11 -15.60 1.11
N THR A 112 6.00 -16.42 1.69
CA THR A 112 5.67 -17.36 2.77
C THR A 112 5.40 -16.60 4.07
N GLU A 113 4.83 -17.26 5.06
CA GLU A 113 4.59 -16.66 6.38
C GLU A 113 5.91 -16.22 7.04
N ALA A 114 6.90 -17.12 7.06
CA ALA A 114 8.21 -16.85 7.65
C ALA A 114 8.92 -15.66 6.97
N TYR A 115 8.88 -15.59 5.64
CA TYR A 115 9.48 -14.49 4.90
C TYR A 115 8.71 -13.16 5.12
N ALA A 116 7.37 -13.18 5.15
CA ALA A 116 6.56 -12.01 5.44
C ALA A 116 6.86 -11.44 6.84
N ARG A 117 6.96 -12.33 7.84
CA ARG A 117 7.36 -11.97 9.21
C ARG A 117 8.75 -11.35 9.24
N ALA A 118 9.72 -11.93 8.52
CA ALA A 118 11.07 -11.40 8.42
C ALA A 118 11.09 -9.99 7.79
N VAL A 119 10.27 -9.74 6.75
CA VAL A 119 10.14 -8.41 6.14
C VAL A 119 9.57 -7.39 7.13
N TYR A 120 8.55 -7.75 7.92
CA TYR A 120 7.98 -6.84 8.91
C TYR A 120 8.92 -6.58 10.09
N ASN A 121 9.71 -7.57 10.50
CA ASN A 121 10.75 -7.41 11.52
C ASN A 121 11.87 -6.44 11.11
N CYS A 122 12.03 -6.13 9.82
CA CYS A 122 12.98 -5.14 9.35
C CYS A 122 12.51 -3.68 9.54
N ASN A 123 11.31 -3.44 10.09
CA ASN A 123 10.83 -2.09 10.39
C ASN A 123 11.37 -1.61 11.74
N TYR A 124 12.44 -0.82 11.71
CA TYR A 124 13.10 -0.31 12.91
C TYR A 124 12.70 1.12 13.31
N CYS A 125 12.03 1.87 12.41
CA CYS A 125 11.71 3.28 12.63
C CYS A 125 10.32 3.67 12.08
N PRO A 126 9.25 3.59 12.89
CA PRO A 126 9.19 2.97 14.21
C PRO A 126 9.23 1.45 14.13
N ALA A 127 9.73 0.79 15.17
CA ALA A 127 9.60 -0.65 15.29
C ALA A 127 8.12 -1.01 15.46
N LEU A 128 7.72 -2.13 14.85
CA LEU A 128 6.40 -2.71 15.06
C LEU A 128 6.45 -3.60 16.31
N ASP A 129 5.36 -3.66 17.07
CA ASP A 129 5.22 -4.67 18.11
C ASP A 129 4.82 -6.03 17.54
N ASP A 130 4.95 -7.08 18.35
CA ASP A 130 4.72 -8.45 17.90
C ASP A 130 3.27 -8.68 17.46
N ASP A 131 2.28 -8.10 18.14
CA ASP A 131 0.87 -8.23 17.80
C ASP A 131 0.57 -7.54 16.45
N GLU A 132 1.18 -6.39 16.22
CA GLU A 132 1.07 -5.67 14.95
C GLU A 132 1.72 -6.44 13.79
N ILE A 133 2.87 -7.08 14.04
CA ILE A 133 3.53 -7.95 13.06
C ILE A 133 2.63 -9.12 12.70
N GLU A 134 2.08 -9.84 13.70
CA GLU A 134 1.20 -10.98 13.46
C GLU A 134 -0.07 -10.59 12.69
N ALA A 135 -0.70 -9.47 13.06
CA ALA A 135 -1.87 -8.97 12.35
C ALA A 135 -1.56 -8.66 10.87
N ARG A 136 -0.41 -8.04 10.59
CA ARG A 136 0.04 -7.73 9.23
C ARG A 136 0.42 -8.97 8.43
N VAL A 137 1.04 -9.96 9.06
CA VAL A 137 1.34 -11.26 8.44
C VAL A 137 0.05 -11.96 8.05
N ALA A 138 -0.91 -12.07 8.99
CA ALA A 138 -2.21 -12.68 8.73
C ALA A 138 -2.96 -12.01 7.59
N ALA A 139 -3.02 -10.67 7.58
CA ALA A 139 -3.63 -9.89 6.50
C ALA A 139 -2.93 -10.13 5.15
N ARG A 140 -1.59 -10.26 5.12
CA ARG A 140 -0.82 -10.56 3.90
C ARG A 140 -1.14 -11.94 3.37
N LEU A 141 -1.19 -12.96 4.24
CA LEU A 141 -1.49 -14.33 3.85
C LEU A 141 -2.92 -14.51 3.34
N ALA A 142 -3.88 -13.79 3.91
CA ALA A 142 -5.28 -13.79 3.45
C ALA A 142 -5.41 -13.38 1.97
N ARG A 143 -4.52 -12.54 1.45
CA ARG A 143 -4.50 -12.13 0.03
C ARG A 143 -4.23 -13.26 -0.94
N ARG A 144 -3.67 -14.39 -0.49
CA ARG A 144 -3.42 -15.58 -1.34
C ARG A 144 -4.71 -16.20 -1.91
N GLN A 145 -5.89 -15.84 -1.38
CA GLN A 145 -7.18 -16.22 -1.95
C GLN A 145 -7.30 -15.82 -3.44
N LEU A 146 -6.56 -14.80 -3.89
CA LEU A 146 -6.47 -14.38 -5.28
C LEU A 146 -6.03 -15.52 -6.23
N PHE A 147 -5.18 -16.43 -5.78
CA PHE A 147 -4.72 -17.56 -6.61
C PHE A 147 -5.84 -18.58 -6.90
N GLN A 148 -6.91 -18.58 -6.12
CA GLN A 148 -8.03 -19.52 -6.24
C GLN A 148 -9.35 -18.84 -6.62
N ARG A 149 -9.37 -17.50 -6.66
CA ARG A 149 -10.57 -16.71 -6.98
C ARG A 149 -11.06 -17.02 -8.39
N LYS A 150 -12.39 -17.06 -8.58
CA LYS A 150 -13.02 -17.24 -9.88
C LYS A 150 -13.80 -15.97 -10.28
N PRO A 151 -13.65 -15.48 -11.52
CA PRO A 151 -12.71 -15.96 -12.54
C PRO A 151 -11.24 -15.75 -12.10
N LEU A 152 -10.34 -16.62 -12.58
CA LEU A 152 -8.92 -16.54 -12.26
C LEU A 152 -8.32 -15.24 -12.82
N PRO A 153 -7.63 -14.43 -12.00
CA PRO A 153 -6.95 -13.24 -12.48
C PRO A 153 -5.66 -13.61 -13.23
N VAL A 154 -5.23 -12.76 -14.13
CA VAL A 154 -3.90 -12.85 -14.74
C VAL A 154 -2.89 -12.25 -13.79
N LEU A 155 -1.90 -13.01 -13.35
CA LEU A 155 -0.87 -12.57 -12.41
C LEU A 155 0.52 -12.64 -13.07
N SER A 156 1.21 -11.51 -13.12
CA SER A 156 2.56 -11.42 -13.68
C SER A 156 3.47 -10.67 -12.72
N PHE A 157 4.56 -11.34 -12.34
CA PHE A 157 5.53 -10.81 -11.39
C PHE A 157 6.90 -10.74 -12.05
N ILE A 158 7.54 -9.58 -11.97
CA ILE A 158 8.95 -9.39 -12.32
C ILE A 158 9.68 -9.07 -11.01
N VAL A 159 10.67 -9.88 -10.68
CA VAL A 159 11.41 -9.79 -9.42
C VAL A 159 12.89 -9.60 -9.74
N GLU A 160 13.54 -8.64 -9.09
CA GLU A 160 14.98 -8.48 -9.21
C GLU A 160 15.74 -9.69 -8.68
N GLN A 161 16.80 -10.09 -9.35
CA GLN A 161 17.65 -11.20 -8.91
C GLN A 161 18.20 -10.97 -7.50
N SER A 162 18.42 -9.72 -7.08
CA SER A 162 18.86 -9.36 -5.74
C SER A 162 17.91 -9.81 -4.63
N ALA A 163 16.61 -9.87 -4.91
CA ALA A 163 15.62 -10.35 -3.95
C ALA A 163 15.68 -11.88 -3.74
N LEU A 164 16.26 -12.63 -4.69
CA LEU A 164 16.44 -14.08 -4.58
C LEU A 164 17.66 -14.47 -3.75
N THR A 165 18.57 -13.53 -3.49
CA THR A 165 19.84 -13.80 -2.80
C THR A 165 19.96 -13.12 -1.45
N ARG A 166 19.03 -12.21 -1.12
CA ARG A 166 19.02 -11.51 0.16
C ARG A 166 18.38 -12.39 1.24
N PRO A 167 19.13 -12.87 2.25
CA PRO A 167 18.66 -13.86 3.21
C PRO A 167 17.81 -13.21 4.32
N LEU A 168 16.69 -12.58 3.96
CA LEU A 168 15.73 -12.04 4.95
C LEU A 168 15.15 -13.19 5.78
N GLY A 169 15.31 -13.11 7.09
CA GLY A 169 14.94 -14.17 8.02
C GLY A 169 15.93 -15.33 8.11
N GLY A 170 17.05 -15.26 7.36
CA GLY A 170 18.07 -16.30 7.27
C GLY A 170 17.91 -17.20 6.04
N GLU A 171 18.96 -17.98 5.74
CA GLU A 171 18.98 -18.87 4.58
C GLU A 171 17.85 -19.90 4.54
N PRO A 172 17.45 -20.56 5.67
CA PRO A 172 16.33 -21.50 5.64
C PRO A 172 15.01 -20.87 5.22
N VAL A 173 14.75 -19.64 5.69
CA VAL A 173 13.53 -18.88 5.34
C VAL A 173 13.55 -18.50 3.86
N LEU A 174 14.69 -18.03 3.37
CA LEU A 174 14.82 -17.70 1.95
C LEU A 174 14.68 -18.94 1.08
N LYS A 175 15.26 -20.06 1.46
CA LYS A 175 15.16 -21.33 0.72
C LYS A 175 13.70 -21.81 0.60
N GLU A 176 12.95 -21.80 1.70
CA GLU A 176 11.51 -22.11 1.72
C GLU A 176 10.75 -21.16 0.78
N GLN A 177 11.05 -19.86 0.86
CA GLN A 177 10.45 -18.82 0.03
C GLN A 177 10.67 -19.07 -1.46
N LEU A 178 11.87 -19.45 -1.87
CA LEU A 178 12.19 -19.71 -3.27
C LEU A 178 11.47 -20.96 -3.79
N HIS A 179 11.37 -22.03 -3.00
CA HIS A 179 10.58 -23.19 -3.35
C HIS A 179 9.10 -22.85 -3.50
N HIS A 180 8.55 -22.04 -2.60
CA HIS A 180 7.16 -21.56 -2.69
C HIS A 180 6.92 -20.78 -3.99
N MET A 181 7.86 -19.94 -4.43
CA MET A 181 7.75 -19.24 -5.71
C MET A 181 7.71 -20.20 -6.89
N LEU A 182 8.51 -21.27 -6.85
CA LEU A 182 8.49 -22.31 -7.91
C LEU A 182 7.13 -23.00 -7.95
N ASP A 183 6.52 -23.32 -6.80
CA ASP A 183 5.21 -23.96 -6.74
C ASP A 183 4.09 -23.06 -7.26
N ILE A 184 4.07 -21.79 -6.87
CA ILE A 184 3.11 -20.80 -7.38
C ILE A 184 3.31 -20.55 -8.86
N GLY A 185 4.55 -20.55 -9.36
CA GLY A 185 4.87 -20.39 -10.77
C GLY A 185 4.36 -21.53 -11.69
N ARG A 186 3.94 -22.68 -11.12
CA ARG A 186 3.28 -23.78 -11.87
C ARG A 186 1.81 -23.50 -12.18
N LEU A 187 1.20 -22.51 -11.54
CA LEU A 187 -0.19 -22.14 -11.80
C LEU A 187 -0.29 -21.46 -13.18
N ARG A 188 -1.15 -21.98 -14.05
CA ARG A 188 -1.28 -21.56 -15.46
C ARG A 188 -1.61 -20.07 -15.66
N HIS A 189 -2.15 -19.39 -14.66
CA HIS A 189 -2.52 -17.97 -14.68
C HIS A 189 -1.48 -17.08 -13.99
N VAL A 190 -0.34 -17.66 -13.56
CA VAL A 190 0.75 -16.96 -12.88
C VAL A 190 2.00 -17.03 -13.75
N GLN A 191 2.65 -15.89 -13.95
CA GLN A 191 3.97 -15.80 -14.56
C GLN A 191 4.94 -15.15 -13.60
N ILE A 192 6.09 -15.77 -13.37
CA ILE A 192 7.17 -15.21 -12.58
C ILE A 192 8.41 -15.10 -13.46
N GLN A 193 8.90 -13.88 -13.59
CA GLN A 193 10.12 -13.56 -14.33
C GLN A 193 11.15 -12.92 -13.41
N VAL A 194 12.41 -13.20 -13.64
CA VAL A 194 13.53 -12.60 -12.89
C VAL A 194 14.24 -11.60 -13.77
N MET A 195 14.45 -10.40 -13.26
CA MET A 195 15.33 -9.41 -13.86
C MET A 195 16.77 -9.71 -13.44
N PRO A 196 17.65 -10.12 -14.36
CA PRO A 196 19.00 -10.53 -14.00
C PRO A 196 19.91 -9.32 -13.77
N HIS A 197 20.90 -9.49 -12.89
CA HIS A 197 21.86 -8.43 -12.54
C HIS A 197 22.69 -7.88 -13.70
N ASN A 198 22.91 -8.70 -14.72
CA ASN A 198 23.80 -8.37 -15.83
C ASN A 198 23.14 -7.60 -16.98
N ARG A 199 21.95 -7.01 -16.75
CA ARG A 199 21.32 -6.11 -17.71
C ARG A 199 21.98 -4.76 -17.71
N GLU A 200 22.49 -4.33 -18.87
CA GLU A 200 23.10 -3.01 -19.06
C GLU A 200 22.07 -1.88 -19.08
N THR A 201 20.84 -2.19 -19.48
CA THR A 201 19.72 -1.24 -19.54
C THR A 201 18.55 -1.73 -18.70
N HIS A 202 17.87 -0.82 -18.04
CA HIS A 202 16.76 -1.15 -17.16
C HIS A 202 15.66 -0.09 -17.22
N ALA A 203 14.42 -0.50 -17.51
CA ALA A 203 13.32 0.44 -17.72
C ALA A 203 12.78 1.09 -16.44
N SER A 204 13.06 0.54 -15.24
CA SER A 204 12.51 1.06 -13.99
C SER A 204 13.53 1.15 -12.86
N LEU A 205 14.56 1.98 -13.02
CA LEU A 205 15.49 2.34 -11.94
C LEU A 205 14.84 3.26 -10.88
N MET A 206 13.65 3.80 -11.16
CA MET A 206 12.93 4.71 -10.25
C MET A 206 12.20 3.98 -9.11
N GLY A 207 12.08 2.66 -9.17
CA GLY A 207 11.45 1.88 -8.10
C GLY A 207 10.39 0.90 -8.58
N PRO A 208 9.72 0.23 -7.62
CA PRO A 208 8.70 -0.76 -7.89
C PRO A 208 7.40 -0.13 -8.41
N MET A 209 6.59 -0.94 -9.10
CA MET A 209 5.25 -0.56 -9.54
C MET A 209 4.33 -1.77 -9.60
N ILE A 210 3.04 -1.52 -9.42
CA ILE A 210 1.98 -2.52 -9.62
C ILE A 210 0.94 -1.92 -10.54
N LEU A 211 0.60 -2.62 -11.61
CA LEU A 211 -0.47 -2.23 -12.55
C LEU A 211 -1.65 -3.15 -12.29
N LEU A 212 -2.82 -2.59 -12.10
CA LEU A 212 -4.07 -3.31 -11.87
C LEU A 212 -5.05 -3.03 -13.01
N GLU A 213 -5.77 -4.05 -13.44
CA GLU A 213 -6.92 -3.92 -14.32
C GLU A 213 -8.15 -4.45 -13.59
N THR A 214 -9.20 -3.64 -13.51
CA THR A 214 -10.47 -4.01 -12.88
C THR A 214 -11.37 -4.81 -13.85
N ALA A 215 -12.48 -5.34 -13.33
CA ALA A 215 -13.49 -6.04 -14.16
C ALA A 215 -14.11 -5.12 -15.22
N GLU A 216 -14.21 -3.83 -14.94
CA GLU A 216 -14.72 -2.79 -15.85
C GLU A 216 -13.67 -2.35 -16.89
N ARG A 217 -12.52 -3.03 -16.95
CA ARG A 217 -11.38 -2.69 -17.82
C ARG A 217 -10.75 -1.34 -17.53
N SER A 218 -11.01 -0.79 -16.37
CA SER A 218 -10.29 0.35 -15.85
C SER A 218 -8.88 -0.06 -15.41
N GLN A 219 -7.89 0.74 -15.75
CA GLN A 219 -6.49 0.46 -15.44
C GLN A 219 -5.98 1.51 -14.48
N VAL A 220 -5.23 1.09 -13.47
CA VAL A 220 -4.57 1.97 -12.52
C VAL A 220 -3.18 1.43 -12.19
N ALA A 221 -2.23 2.32 -11.92
CA ALA A 221 -0.94 1.96 -11.37
C ALA A 221 -0.89 2.33 -9.90
N TYR A 222 -0.29 1.48 -9.07
CA TYR A 222 0.02 1.74 -7.69
C TYR A 222 1.54 1.84 -7.52
N ILE A 223 1.98 2.97 -6.98
CA ILE A 223 3.39 3.25 -6.70
C ILE A 223 3.57 3.36 -5.20
N GLU A 224 4.50 2.60 -4.65
CA GLU A 224 4.80 2.58 -3.22
C GLU A 224 6.15 3.23 -2.93
N GLY A 225 6.21 4.05 -1.88
CA GLY A 225 7.41 4.72 -1.43
C GLY A 225 7.43 4.91 0.10
N HIS A 226 8.50 5.51 0.62
CA HIS A 226 8.69 5.71 2.07
C HIS A 226 7.57 6.47 2.77
N LYS A 227 6.92 7.40 2.07
CA LYS A 227 5.83 8.21 2.63
C LYS A 227 4.44 7.61 2.38
N GLY A 228 4.38 6.49 1.69
CA GLY A 228 3.14 5.82 1.34
C GLY A 228 3.03 5.45 -0.13
N GLY A 229 1.88 4.87 -0.50
CA GLY A 229 1.55 4.58 -1.87
C GLY A 229 0.49 5.53 -2.41
N TYR A 230 0.43 5.65 -3.72
CA TYR A 230 -0.58 6.43 -4.42
C TYR A 230 -0.94 5.76 -5.74
N PHE A 231 -2.16 6.02 -6.19
CA PHE A 231 -2.64 5.56 -7.49
C PHE A 231 -2.32 6.59 -8.58
N VAL A 232 -2.02 6.07 -9.76
CA VAL A 232 -1.87 6.82 -11.01
C VAL A 232 -2.90 6.27 -11.98
N SER A 233 -3.90 7.08 -12.33
CA SER A 233 -4.99 6.75 -13.27
C SER A 233 -4.99 7.62 -14.52
N GLU A 234 -4.32 8.76 -14.45
CA GLU A 234 -4.37 9.79 -15.50
C GLU A 234 -3.33 9.54 -16.60
N GLN A 235 -3.71 9.84 -17.83
CA GLN A 235 -2.80 9.87 -18.96
C GLN A 235 -2.05 11.24 -18.97
N PRO A 236 -0.79 11.29 -19.41
CA PRO A 236 0.00 10.19 -20.02
C PRO A 236 0.75 9.29 -19.02
N ASP A 237 0.69 9.57 -17.71
CA ASP A 237 1.54 8.91 -16.71
C ASP A 237 1.24 7.42 -16.59
N LEU A 238 -0.03 7.03 -16.58
CA LEU A 238 -0.43 5.63 -16.58
C LEU A 238 0.12 4.90 -17.82
N GLY A 239 -0.03 5.50 -19.01
CA GLY A 239 0.48 4.93 -20.25
C GLY A 239 2.00 4.74 -20.24
N ASN A 240 2.72 5.70 -19.64
CA ASN A 240 4.17 5.63 -19.48
C ASN A 240 4.57 4.45 -18.56
N LEU A 241 3.85 4.23 -17.46
CA LEU A 241 4.10 3.11 -16.53
C LEU A 241 3.80 1.76 -17.18
N MET A 242 2.73 1.67 -17.96
CA MET A 242 2.39 0.48 -18.73
C MET A 242 3.47 0.17 -19.78
N GLY A 243 3.94 1.18 -20.50
CA GLY A 243 5.05 1.05 -21.45
C GLY A 243 6.33 0.56 -20.78
N LYS A 244 6.68 1.13 -19.62
CA LYS A 244 7.84 0.67 -18.82
C LYS A 244 7.70 -0.79 -18.42
N TYR A 245 6.53 -1.23 -17.95
CA TYR A 245 6.31 -2.62 -17.57
C TYR A 245 6.48 -3.56 -18.78
N GLY A 246 5.98 -3.17 -19.95
CA GLY A 246 6.19 -3.92 -21.20
C GLY A 246 7.67 -4.11 -21.54
N ILE A 247 8.47 -3.05 -21.39
CA ILE A 247 9.93 -3.11 -21.60
C ILE A 247 10.58 -3.99 -20.51
N LEU A 248 10.21 -3.87 -19.23
CA LEU A 248 10.73 -4.73 -18.16
C LEU A 248 10.49 -6.21 -18.44
N ARG A 249 9.30 -6.57 -18.95
CA ARG A 249 9.01 -7.96 -19.35
C ARG A 249 9.93 -8.47 -20.47
N ALA A 250 10.27 -7.60 -21.41
CA ALA A 250 11.20 -7.95 -22.49
C ALA A 250 12.66 -8.04 -22.01
N GLN A 251 13.01 -7.30 -20.99
CA GLN A 251 14.35 -7.31 -20.36
C GLN A 251 14.55 -8.47 -19.40
N ALA A 252 13.49 -8.92 -18.72
CA ALA A 252 13.52 -10.04 -17.79
C ALA A 252 13.77 -11.38 -18.50
N LEU A 253 14.24 -12.37 -17.75
CA LEU A 253 14.33 -13.75 -18.27
C LEU A 253 12.95 -14.31 -18.59
N ALA A 254 12.88 -15.21 -19.59
CA ALA A 254 11.67 -15.98 -19.84
C ALA A 254 11.28 -16.79 -18.59
N PRO A 255 9.98 -17.11 -18.39
CA PRO A 255 9.52 -17.81 -17.17
C PRO A 255 10.30 -19.09 -16.86
N GLU A 256 10.61 -19.90 -17.89
CA GLU A 256 11.35 -21.16 -17.73
C GLU A 256 12.80 -20.93 -17.26
N ASN A 257 13.46 -19.90 -17.78
CA ASN A 257 14.81 -19.53 -17.36
C ASN A 257 14.82 -18.88 -15.99
N SER A 258 13.76 -18.14 -15.65
CA SER A 258 13.55 -17.58 -14.32
C SER A 258 13.38 -18.69 -13.28
N ALA A 259 12.57 -19.71 -13.58
CA ALA A 259 12.41 -20.88 -12.71
C ALA A 259 13.75 -21.59 -12.45
N LYS A 260 14.57 -21.81 -13.50
CA LYS A 260 15.91 -22.40 -13.36
C LYS A 260 16.83 -21.55 -12.47
N LEU A 261 16.77 -20.22 -12.60
CA LEU A 261 17.56 -19.33 -11.77
C LEU A 261 17.11 -19.35 -10.30
N ILE A 262 15.78 -19.36 -10.06
CA ILE A 262 15.21 -19.49 -8.70
C ILE A 262 15.62 -20.81 -8.07
N GLU A 263 15.52 -21.93 -8.83
CA GLU A 263 15.91 -23.26 -8.37
C GLU A 263 17.42 -23.34 -8.06
N LYS A 264 18.25 -22.70 -8.90
CA LYS A 264 19.68 -22.60 -8.65
C LYS A 264 19.95 -21.85 -7.34
N ALA A 265 19.32 -20.67 -7.16
CA ALA A 265 19.49 -19.88 -5.93
C ALA A 265 19.04 -20.66 -4.68
N ALA A 266 17.94 -21.44 -4.76
CA ALA A 266 17.50 -22.28 -3.65
C ALA A 266 18.45 -23.45 -3.32
N ARG A 267 19.21 -23.93 -4.31
CA ARG A 267 20.22 -25.00 -4.10
C ARG A 267 21.54 -24.47 -3.52
N GLU A 268 21.86 -23.22 -3.74
CA GLU A 268 23.06 -22.56 -3.23
C GLU A 268 22.94 -22.11 -1.76
N LEU A 269 21.71 -22.15 -1.19
CA LEU A 269 21.38 -21.97 0.22
C LEU A 269 21.31 -23.34 0.94
#